data_b52db191433144bab911d7235486e65b
#
_entry.id   b52db191433144bab911d7235486e65b
#
_cell.length_a   1.000
_cell.length_b   1.000
_cell.length_c   1.000
_cell.angle_alpha   90.00
_cell.angle_beta   90.00
_cell.angle_gamma   90.00
#
_symmetry.space_group_name_H-M   'P 1'
#
loop_
_entity.id
_entity.type
_entity.pdbx_description
1 polymer ?
#
loop_
_entity_poly.entity_id
_entity_poly.type
_entity_poly.pdbx_seq_one_letter_code
_entity_poly.pdbx_strand_id
1 'polypeptide(L)'
;MSDITVVTTFHKPGLDLYGQRFLDSFAERVDKRIRMIVYAENCDPVNPDPNQITILKSEHSLPKLTEFKQRWKDEPKANGDISADPKLSRRKDANKKFKWDAIRFSNKVYAVFEAYHQRPSTWLVWMDADMYVHSDWSYEEFKQLLPDDKYITYVGRGKGSQTWPECGFYGMNLNHPLCHSFLENFEQMYEDAENGIFTLDEWHDSYVFGEILNKYREFDGELDYSADMYLREAKSGGGGHPLINGPLGKF
;
A
#
# COMPACT_ATOMS: atom_id res chain seq x y z
N MET A 1 -22.43 -7.25 3.81
CA MET A 1 -20.97 -7.20 3.55
C MET A 1 -20.47 -5.86 4.05
N SER A 2 -19.23 -5.77 4.50
CA SER A 2 -18.61 -4.47 4.84
C SER A 2 -18.40 -3.66 3.57
N ASP A 3 -18.60 -2.33 3.63
CA ASP A 3 -18.29 -1.46 2.49
C ASP A 3 -16.80 -1.14 2.40
N ILE A 4 -16.05 -1.35 3.49
CA ILE A 4 -14.62 -1.02 3.60
C ILE A 4 -13.86 -2.21 4.17
N THR A 5 -12.81 -2.62 3.47
CA THR A 5 -11.87 -3.64 3.94
C THR A 5 -10.44 -3.08 3.91
N VAL A 6 -9.79 -3.07 5.05
CA VAL A 6 -8.36 -2.74 5.18
C VAL A 6 -7.54 -3.98 4.88
N VAL A 7 -6.41 -3.80 4.19
CA VAL A 7 -5.43 -4.84 3.90
C VAL A 7 -4.07 -4.43 4.43
N THR A 8 -3.37 -5.36 5.03
CA THR A 8 -2.00 -5.18 5.50
C THR A 8 -1.20 -6.47 5.44
N THR A 9 0.12 -6.35 5.55
CA THR A 9 1.05 -7.47 5.68
C THR A 9 2.20 -7.13 6.61
N PHE A 10 2.76 -8.12 7.25
CA PHE A 10 4.00 -8.02 8.01
C PHE A 10 4.65 -9.38 8.19
N HIS A 11 5.95 -9.38 8.42
CA HIS A 11 6.78 -10.56 8.69
C HIS A 11 7.11 -10.67 10.17
N LYS A 12 7.75 -11.76 10.61
CA LYS A 12 8.02 -12.03 12.03
C LYS A 12 8.70 -10.87 12.77
N PRO A 13 9.80 -10.26 12.28
CA PRO A 13 10.38 -9.07 12.92
C PRO A 13 9.41 -7.89 12.99
N GLY A 14 8.58 -7.68 11.96
CA GLY A 14 7.57 -6.64 11.96
C GLY A 14 6.44 -6.91 12.97
N LEU A 15 6.01 -8.17 13.11
CA LEU A 15 5.04 -8.56 14.14
C LEU A 15 5.53 -8.16 15.53
N ASP A 16 6.79 -8.47 15.86
CA ASP A 16 7.36 -8.23 17.19
C ASP A 16 7.55 -6.73 17.49
N LEU A 17 7.85 -5.92 16.46
CA LEU A 17 8.10 -4.49 16.61
C LEU A 17 6.82 -3.65 16.64
N TYR A 18 5.87 -3.92 15.74
CA TYR A 18 4.70 -3.05 15.52
C TYR A 18 3.42 -3.79 15.15
N GLY A 19 3.50 -4.95 14.46
CA GLY A 19 2.33 -5.58 13.86
C GLY A 19 1.25 -5.98 14.87
N GLN A 20 1.63 -6.56 16.02
CA GLN A 20 0.65 -6.91 17.06
C GLN A 20 -0.04 -5.67 17.62
N ARG A 21 0.72 -4.60 17.91
CA ARG A 21 0.16 -3.34 18.40
C ARG A 21 -0.79 -2.69 17.39
N PHE A 22 -0.47 -2.81 16.08
CA PHE A 22 -1.39 -2.35 15.03
C PHE A 22 -2.72 -3.10 15.09
N LEU A 23 -2.70 -4.44 15.16
CA LEU A 23 -3.91 -5.26 15.25
C LEU A 23 -4.73 -4.92 16.50
N ASP A 24 -4.08 -4.82 17.66
CA ASP A 24 -4.73 -4.53 18.94
C ASP A 24 -5.41 -3.16 18.90
N SER A 25 -4.70 -2.13 18.42
CA SER A 25 -5.23 -0.78 18.32
C SER A 25 -6.35 -0.64 17.29
N PHE A 26 -6.25 -1.38 16.17
CA PHE A 26 -7.31 -1.43 15.17
C PHE A 26 -8.57 -2.06 15.74
N ALA A 27 -8.45 -3.21 16.40
CA ALA A 27 -9.57 -3.90 17.03
C ALA A 27 -10.20 -3.08 18.16
N GLU A 28 -9.42 -2.34 18.92
CA GLU A 28 -9.91 -1.53 20.03
C GLU A 28 -10.66 -0.28 19.55
N ARG A 29 -10.15 0.40 18.51
CA ARG A 29 -10.50 1.78 18.22
C ARG A 29 -11.20 2.01 16.88
N VAL A 30 -11.12 1.09 15.92
CA VAL A 30 -11.77 1.25 14.63
C VAL A 30 -13.18 0.68 14.66
N ASP A 31 -14.14 1.40 14.08
CA ASP A 31 -15.54 0.97 13.97
C ASP A 31 -15.65 -0.46 13.40
N LYS A 32 -16.46 -1.29 14.04
CA LYS A 32 -16.59 -2.71 13.70
C LYS A 32 -17.18 -3.02 12.32
N ARG A 33 -17.75 -2.01 11.66
CA ARG A 33 -18.18 -2.11 10.26
C ARG A 33 -17.01 -2.17 9.26
N ILE A 34 -15.84 -1.69 9.68
CA ILE A 34 -14.60 -1.72 8.87
C ILE A 34 -13.87 -3.03 9.17
N ARG A 35 -13.66 -3.85 8.15
CA ARG A 35 -12.98 -5.14 8.27
C ARG A 35 -11.49 -5.02 7.94
N MET A 36 -10.70 -6.01 8.36
CA MET A 36 -9.29 -6.11 8.02
C MET A 36 -8.93 -7.51 7.54
N ILE A 37 -8.11 -7.58 6.48
CA ILE A 37 -7.42 -8.79 6.04
C ILE A 37 -5.92 -8.59 6.28
N VAL A 38 -5.31 -9.52 6.98
CA VAL A 38 -3.88 -9.54 7.28
C VAL A 38 -3.23 -10.71 6.57
N TYR A 39 -2.22 -10.47 5.74
CA TYR A 39 -1.39 -11.52 5.18
C TYR A 39 -0.11 -11.63 6.01
N ALA A 40 -0.09 -12.58 6.95
CA ALA A 40 1.02 -12.79 7.88
C ALA A 40 2.14 -13.62 7.21
N GLU A 41 3.34 -13.05 7.06
CA GLU A 41 4.48 -13.71 6.43
C GLU A 41 5.34 -14.44 7.49
N ASN A 42 5.33 -15.77 7.46
CA ASN A 42 6.11 -16.62 8.35
C ASN A 42 6.00 -16.23 9.85
N CYS A 43 4.80 -15.82 10.28
CA CYS A 43 4.55 -15.44 11.66
C CYS A 43 3.10 -15.75 12.08
N ASP A 44 2.86 -15.81 13.40
CA ASP A 44 1.60 -16.17 14.03
C ASP A 44 1.13 -15.02 14.95
N PRO A 45 0.50 -13.96 14.41
CA PRO A 45 -0.05 -12.91 15.25
C PRO A 45 -1.25 -13.41 16.04
N VAL A 46 -1.45 -12.85 17.24
CA VAL A 46 -2.67 -13.05 18.01
C VAL A 46 -3.79 -12.22 17.36
N ASN A 47 -4.91 -12.86 17.05
CA ASN A 47 -6.07 -12.14 16.51
C ASN A 47 -6.90 -11.55 17.67
N PRO A 48 -6.91 -10.22 17.85
CA PRO A 48 -7.65 -9.61 18.97
C PRO A 48 -9.16 -9.58 18.75
N ASP A 49 -9.63 -9.65 17.49
CA ASP A 49 -11.06 -9.67 17.15
C ASP A 49 -11.32 -10.47 15.86
N PRO A 50 -11.58 -11.80 15.95
CA PRO A 50 -11.85 -12.64 14.79
C PRO A 50 -13.12 -12.26 14.00
N ASN A 51 -14.01 -11.46 14.57
CA ASN A 51 -15.19 -10.95 13.87
C ASN A 51 -14.88 -9.74 12.99
N GLN A 52 -13.79 -9.02 13.25
CA GLN A 52 -13.37 -7.83 12.51
C GLN A 52 -12.13 -8.10 11.65
N ILE A 53 -11.20 -8.93 12.11
CA ILE A 53 -9.90 -9.18 11.50
C ILE A 53 -9.82 -10.63 11.02
N THR A 54 -9.46 -10.81 9.76
CA THR A 54 -9.12 -12.11 9.17
C THR A 54 -7.62 -12.21 9.00
N ILE A 55 -6.98 -13.21 9.58
CA ILE A 55 -5.54 -13.45 9.43
C ILE A 55 -5.33 -14.66 8.52
N LEU A 56 -4.57 -14.43 7.44
CA LEU A 56 -4.21 -15.42 6.44
C LEU A 56 -2.69 -15.59 6.42
N LYS A 57 -2.22 -16.80 6.14
CA LYS A 57 -0.78 -17.06 5.94
C LYS A 57 -0.39 -16.70 4.52
N SER A 58 0.56 -15.78 4.35
CA SER A 58 1.02 -15.33 3.03
C SER A 58 1.47 -16.47 2.14
N GLU A 59 2.21 -17.44 2.71
CA GLU A 59 2.74 -18.61 2.00
C GLU A 59 1.67 -19.54 1.41
N HIS A 60 0.45 -19.48 1.93
CA HIS A 60 -0.69 -20.28 1.43
C HIS A 60 -1.68 -19.44 0.61
N SER A 61 -1.77 -18.16 0.91
CA SER A 61 -2.81 -17.27 0.37
C SER A 61 -2.31 -16.39 -0.77
N LEU A 62 -0.99 -16.28 -0.98
CA LEU A 62 -0.38 -15.43 -2.00
C LEU A 62 0.54 -16.25 -2.94
N PRO A 63 -0.02 -17.15 -3.80
CA PRO A 63 0.78 -18.00 -4.67
C PRO A 63 1.64 -17.19 -5.64
N LYS A 64 1.10 -16.13 -6.23
CA LYS A 64 1.84 -15.24 -7.15
C LYS A 64 3.02 -14.53 -6.45
N LEU A 65 2.88 -14.14 -5.18
CA LEU A 65 4.00 -13.63 -4.40
C LEU A 65 5.11 -14.67 -4.25
N THR A 66 4.73 -15.91 -3.96
CA THR A 66 5.68 -17.02 -3.83
C THR A 66 6.43 -17.26 -5.15
N GLU A 67 5.73 -17.24 -6.27
CA GLU A 67 6.31 -17.37 -7.60
C GLU A 67 7.25 -16.20 -7.93
N PHE A 68 6.82 -14.96 -7.67
CA PHE A 68 7.65 -13.77 -7.85
C PHE A 68 8.95 -13.84 -7.04
N LYS A 69 8.85 -14.14 -5.75
CA LYS A 69 10.02 -14.27 -4.87
C LYS A 69 10.95 -15.39 -5.34
N GLN A 70 10.41 -16.55 -5.71
CA GLN A 70 11.20 -17.67 -6.20
C GLN A 70 11.92 -17.35 -7.51
N ARG A 71 11.26 -16.63 -8.42
CA ARG A 71 11.83 -16.21 -9.71
C ARG A 71 13.00 -15.23 -9.52
N TRP A 72 12.90 -14.30 -8.57
CA TRP A 72 13.83 -13.19 -8.44
C TRP A 72 14.77 -13.28 -7.24
N LYS A 73 14.71 -14.35 -6.43
CA LYS A 73 15.52 -14.49 -5.20
C LYS A 73 17.04 -14.38 -5.41
N ASP A 74 17.51 -14.85 -6.56
CA ASP A 74 18.95 -14.89 -6.89
C ASP A 74 19.38 -13.72 -7.81
N GLU A 75 18.46 -12.79 -8.14
CA GLU A 75 18.73 -11.58 -8.90
C GLU A 75 19.14 -10.45 -7.96
N PRO A 76 20.46 -10.06 -7.93
CA PRO A 76 20.94 -9.10 -6.94
C PRO A 76 20.22 -7.77 -6.96
N LYS A 77 19.92 -7.24 -8.17
CA LYS A 77 19.24 -5.94 -8.30
C LYS A 77 17.82 -6.00 -7.75
N ALA A 78 17.09 -7.11 -7.87
CA ALA A 78 15.76 -7.26 -7.33
C ALA A 78 15.74 -7.31 -5.79
N ASN A 79 16.90 -7.55 -5.17
CA ASN A 79 17.16 -7.54 -3.73
C ASN A 79 17.90 -6.27 -3.26
N GLY A 80 17.83 -5.19 -4.04
CA GLY A 80 18.42 -3.89 -3.70
C GLY A 80 19.92 -3.75 -3.98
N ASP A 81 20.57 -4.74 -4.60
CA ASP A 81 21.97 -4.63 -5.03
C ASP A 81 22.06 -4.26 -6.51
N ILE A 82 22.22 -2.96 -6.76
CA ILE A 82 22.37 -2.38 -8.10
C ILE A 82 23.83 -2.17 -8.51
N SER A 83 24.80 -2.71 -7.78
CA SER A 83 26.23 -2.47 -8.02
C SER A 83 26.70 -2.88 -9.42
N ALA A 84 26.09 -3.92 -9.99
CA ALA A 84 26.38 -4.40 -11.34
C ALA A 84 25.60 -3.65 -12.45
N ASP A 85 24.61 -2.83 -12.10
CA ASP A 85 23.84 -2.06 -13.09
C ASP A 85 24.59 -0.80 -13.54
N PRO A 86 24.93 -0.64 -14.86
CA PRO A 86 25.75 0.47 -15.34
C PRO A 86 25.10 1.83 -15.18
N LYS A 87 23.75 1.92 -15.17
CA LYS A 87 22.98 3.15 -15.05
C LYS A 87 22.73 3.47 -13.58
N LEU A 88 22.16 2.52 -12.86
CA LEU A 88 21.69 2.73 -11.48
C LEU A 88 22.84 2.90 -10.48
N SER A 89 23.95 2.18 -10.66
CA SER A 89 25.13 2.26 -9.77
C SER A 89 25.78 3.66 -9.76
N ARG A 90 25.56 4.46 -10.79
CA ARG A 90 26.09 5.84 -10.88
C ARG A 90 25.20 6.90 -10.22
N ARG A 91 24.03 6.52 -9.74
CA ARG A 91 23.12 7.47 -9.09
C ARG A 91 23.70 7.92 -7.74
N LYS A 92 23.48 9.19 -7.40
CA LYS A 92 23.94 9.76 -6.09
C LYS A 92 23.31 9.05 -4.88
N ASP A 93 22.20 8.41 -5.07
CA ASP A 93 21.42 7.70 -4.05
C ASP A 93 21.51 6.15 -4.16
N ALA A 94 22.50 5.65 -4.93
CA ALA A 94 22.72 4.21 -5.12
C ALA A 94 22.88 3.40 -3.81
N ASN A 95 23.28 4.08 -2.73
CA ASN A 95 23.39 3.49 -1.40
C ASN A 95 22.04 3.24 -0.71
N LYS A 96 20.94 3.81 -1.22
CA LYS A 96 19.59 3.62 -0.69
C LYS A 96 18.96 2.34 -1.26
N LYS A 97 19.52 1.19 -0.87
CA LYS A 97 19.15 -0.15 -1.37
C LYS A 97 17.64 -0.41 -1.43
N PHE A 98 16.86 0.12 -0.48
CA PHE A 98 15.42 -0.07 -0.44
C PHE A 98 14.72 0.40 -1.73
N LYS A 99 15.27 1.36 -2.47
CA LYS A 99 14.67 1.86 -3.71
C LYS A 99 14.54 0.80 -4.80
N TRP A 100 15.36 -0.24 -4.74
CA TRP A 100 15.42 -1.32 -5.71
C TRP A 100 15.12 -2.70 -5.11
N ASP A 101 14.65 -2.75 -3.85
CA ASP A 101 14.29 -4.01 -3.17
C ASP A 101 12.87 -4.46 -3.57
N ALA A 102 12.75 -4.91 -4.82
CA ALA A 102 11.47 -5.39 -5.38
C ALA A 102 10.93 -6.60 -4.59
N ILE A 103 11.81 -7.48 -4.10
CA ILE A 103 11.43 -8.64 -3.29
C ILE A 103 10.74 -8.20 -1.99
N ARG A 104 11.27 -7.18 -1.32
CA ARG A 104 10.65 -6.65 -0.11
C ARG A 104 9.27 -6.05 -0.39
N PHE A 105 9.18 -5.17 -1.39
CA PHE A 105 7.94 -4.45 -1.70
C PHE A 105 6.88 -5.32 -2.37
N SER A 106 7.26 -6.46 -2.98
CA SER A 106 6.30 -7.41 -3.53
C SER A 106 5.30 -7.93 -2.49
N ASN A 107 5.69 -8.06 -1.21
CA ASN A 107 4.77 -8.48 -0.14
C ASN A 107 3.52 -7.61 -0.08
N LYS A 108 3.71 -6.29 -0.12
CA LYS A 108 2.63 -5.32 -0.07
C LYS A 108 1.73 -5.39 -1.29
N VAL A 109 2.32 -5.33 -2.47
CA VAL A 109 1.54 -5.21 -3.70
C VAL A 109 0.76 -6.49 -4.00
N TYR A 110 1.34 -7.66 -3.77
CA TYR A 110 0.62 -8.93 -3.95
C TYR A 110 -0.47 -9.16 -2.91
N ALA A 111 -0.32 -8.65 -1.69
CA ALA A 111 -1.40 -8.64 -0.70
C ALA A 111 -2.60 -7.81 -1.19
N VAL A 112 -2.33 -6.65 -1.82
CA VAL A 112 -3.35 -5.80 -2.42
C VAL A 112 -4.01 -6.48 -3.63
N PHE A 113 -3.23 -7.08 -4.53
CA PHE A 113 -3.76 -7.75 -5.72
C PHE A 113 -4.64 -8.94 -5.37
N GLU A 114 -4.22 -9.78 -4.42
CA GLU A 114 -5.04 -10.90 -3.96
C GLU A 114 -6.36 -10.42 -3.35
N ALA A 115 -6.30 -9.41 -2.47
CA ALA A 115 -7.50 -8.84 -1.89
C ALA A 115 -8.40 -8.19 -2.95
N TYR A 116 -7.83 -7.55 -3.97
CA TYR A 116 -8.59 -7.04 -5.13
C TYR A 116 -9.34 -8.14 -5.86
N HIS A 117 -8.70 -9.27 -6.14
CA HIS A 117 -9.34 -10.40 -6.82
C HIS A 117 -10.46 -11.04 -6.01
N GLN A 118 -10.34 -11.05 -4.68
CA GLN A 118 -11.40 -11.53 -3.77
C GLN A 118 -12.60 -10.60 -3.67
N ARG A 119 -12.47 -9.31 -4.03
CA ARG A 119 -13.52 -8.28 -3.97
C ARG A 119 -14.30 -8.27 -2.65
N PRO A 120 -13.65 -8.09 -1.51
CA PRO A 120 -14.28 -8.27 -0.20
C PRO A 120 -15.27 -7.15 0.15
N SER A 121 -15.19 -5.99 -0.52
CA SER A 121 -15.92 -4.76 -0.20
C SER A 121 -15.93 -3.79 -1.38
N THR A 122 -16.64 -2.66 -1.25
CA THR A 122 -16.62 -1.55 -2.22
C THR A 122 -15.27 -0.83 -2.21
N TRP A 123 -14.74 -0.56 -1.01
CA TRP A 123 -13.45 0.07 -0.82
C TRP A 123 -12.43 -0.92 -0.27
N LEU A 124 -11.34 -1.09 -0.98
CA LEU A 124 -10.15 -1.78 -0.51
C LEU A 124 -9.13 -0.72 -0.07
N VAL A 125 -8.68 -0.80 1.18
CA VAL A 125 -7.78 0.21 1.76
C VAL A 125 -6.49 -0.46 2.21
N TRP A 126 -5.37 0.01 1.70
CA TRP A 126 -4.06 -0.38 2.23
C TRP A 126 -3.69 0.46 3.45
N MET A 127 -3.18 -0.19 4.49
CA MET A 127 -2.55 0.46 5.64
C MET A 127 -1.24 -0.25 5.98
N ASP A 128 -0.13 0.50 6.06
CA ASP A 128 1.13 -0.05 6.55
C ASP A 128 1.00 -0.49 8.00
N ALA A 129 1.54 -1.66 8.34
CA ALA A 129 1.44 -2.22 9.69
C ALA A 129 2.34 -1.52 10.72
N ASP A 130 3.26 -0.65 10.29
CA ASP A 130 4.08 0.18 11.18
C ASP A 130 3.33 1.42 11.71
N MET A 131 2.01 1.41 11.58
CA MET A 131 1.08 2.40 12.15
C MET A 131 0.39 1.84 13.39
N TYR A 132 -0.31 2.69 14.13
CA TYR A 132 -1.28 2.30 15.15
C TYR A 132 -2.39 3.33 15.25
N VAL A 133 -3.57 2.89 15.69
CA VAL A 133 -4.72 3.77 15.89
C VAL A 133 -4.68 4.27 17.34
N HIS A 134 -4.46 5.56 17.54
CA HIS A 134 -4.30 6.14 18.88
C HIS A 134 -5.58 6.77 19.46
N SER A 135 -6.62 6.97 18.65
CA SER A 135 -7.93 7.49 19.04
C SER A 135 -9.04 6.75 18.31
N ASP A 136 -10.25 6.78 18.86
CA ASP A 136 -11.41 6.15 18.26
C ASP A 136 -11.64 6.71 16.85
N TRP A 137 -11.93 5.81 15.92
CA TRP A 137 -12.11 6.13 14.50
C TRP A 137 -13.44 5.57 14.01
N SER A 138 -14.43 6.46 13.93
CA SER A 138 -15.77 6.11 13.49
C SER A 138 -15.79 5.73 12.00
N TYR A 139 -16.81 4.98 11.59
CA TYR A 139 -17.04 4.64 10.18
C TYR A 139 -17.21 5.90 9.32
N GLU A 140 -17.93 6.88 9.82
CA GLU A 140 -18.22 8.14 9.12
C GLU A 140 -16.94 8.95 8.86
N GLU A 141 -16.05 9.05 9.86
CA GLU A 141 -14.75 9.71 9.69
C GLU A 141 -13.84 8.95 8.71
N PHE A 142 -13.80 7.61 8.81
CA PHE A 142 -13.03 6.80 7.89
C PHE A 142 -13.55 6.94 6.44
N LYS A 143 -14.88 6.91 6.27
CA LYS A 143 -15.54 7.04 4.98
C LYS A 143 -15.30 8.41 4.31
N GLN A 144 -15.08 9.48 5.10
CA GLN A 144 -14.72 10.79 4.55
C GLN A 144 -13.40 10.78 3.76
N LEU A 145 -12.51 9.84 4.05
CA LEU A 145 -11.27 9.65 3.28
C LEU A 145 -11.50 8.93 1.95
N LEU A 146 -12.70 8.38 1.72
CA LEU A 146 -13.05 7.48 0.63
C LEU A 146 -14.27 8.03 -0.16
N PRO A 147 -14.12 9.17 -0.88
CA PRO A 147 -15.22 9.77 -1.63
C PRO A 147 -15.64 8.91 -2.82
N ASP A 148 -16.94 8.65 -2.96
CA ASP A 148 -17.49 7.69 -3.92
C ASP A 148 -17.27 8.06 -5.39
N ASP A 149 -17.01 9.33 -5.68
CA ASP A 149 -16.69 9.86 -7.01
C ASP A 149 -15.23 9.67 -7.42
N LYS A 150 -14.41 9.06 -6.57
CA LYS A 150 -12.98 8.81 -6.83
C LYS A 150 -12.70 7.32 -7.02
N TYR A 151 -11.82 7.00 -7.98
CA TYR A 151 -11.37 5.62 -8.17
C TYR A 151 -10.27 5.22 -7.17
N ILE A 152 -9.49 6.21 -6.71
CA ILE A 152 -8.40 6.00 -5.76
C ILE A 152 -8.24 7.21 -4.86
N THR A 153 -7.87 6.99 -3.60
CA THR A 153 -7.44 8.01 -2.66
C THR A 153 -6.07 7.67 -2.12
N TYR A 154 -5.23 8.66 -1.88
CA TYR A 154 -3.86 8.44 -1.41
C TYR A 154 -3.34 9.65 -0.64
N VAL A 155 -2.26 9.45 0.10
CA VAL A 155 -1.57 10.53 0.80
C VAL A 155 -0.49 11.11 -0.11
N GLY A 156 -0.72 12.32 -0.60
CA GLY A 156 0.26 13.05 -1.41
C GLY A 156 1.32 13.74 -0.55
N ARG A 157 2.32 14.33 -1.21
CA ARG A 157 3.40 15.06 -0.56
C ARG A 157 3.38 16.58 -0.85
N GLY A 158 2.24 17.06 -1.35
CA GLY A 158 2.02 18.49 -1.67
C GLY A 158 2.53 18.92 -3.06
N LYS A 159 2.05 20.08 -3.51
CA LYS A 159 2.41 20.64 -4.81
C LYS A 159 3.90 20.99 -4.85
N GLY A 160 4.56 20.66 -5.95
CA GLY A 160 5.99 20.93 -6.16
C GLY A 160 6.94 19.91 -5.52
N SER A 161 6.42 18.91 -4.81
CA SER A 161 7.21 17.77 -4.39
C SER A 161 7.54 16.91 -5.63
N GLN A 162 8.82 16.58 -5.79
CA GLN A 162 9.28 15.59 -6.78
C GLN A 162 9.29 14.18 -6.19
N THR A 163 8.68 13.99 -5.04
CA THR A 163 8.59 12.70 -4.36
C THR A 163 7.25 12.02 -4.67
N TRP A 164 7.27 10.71 -4.62
CA TRP A 164 6.12 9.86 -4.90
C TRP A 164 5.09 9.92 -3.77
N PRO A 165 3.82 9.51 -4.00
CA PRO A 165 2.82 9.43 -2.96
C PRO A 165 3.31 8.66 -1.73
N GLU A 166 2.82 9.01 -0.56
CA GLU A 166 3.06 8.24 0.67
C GLU A 166 2.14 7.03 0.67
N CYS A 167 2.68 5.86 0.33
CA CYS A 167 1.90 4.64 0.21
C CYS A 167 1.67 3.91 1.55
N GLY A 168 1.83 4.58 2.69
CA GLY A 168 1.44 4.03 3.99
C GLY A 168 -0.07 3.90 4.15
N PHE A 169 -0.84 4.71 3.40
CA PHE A 169 -2.30 4.63 3.33
C PHE A 169 -2.77 5.00 1.92
N TYR A 170 -3.61 4.17 1.33
CA TYR A 170 -4.38 4.50 0.12
C TYR A 170 -5.64 3.64 0.02
N GLY A 171 -6.70 4.22 -0.56
CA GLY A 171 -7.98 3.55 -0.79
C GLY A 171 -8.27 3.36 -2.27
N MET A 172 -8.88 2.25 -2.63
CA MET A 172 -9.22 1.85 -3.99
C MET A 172 -10.72 1.53 -4.06
N ASN A 173 -11.46 2.26 -4.90
CA ASN A 173 -12.89 2.07 -5.10
C ASN A 173 -13.13 0.97 -6.13
N LEU A 174 -13.40 -0.25 -5.67
CA LEU A 174 -13.59 -1.41 -6.54
C LEU A 174 -14.87 -1.37 -7.38
N ASN A 175 -15.74 -0.39 -7.17
CA ASN A 175 -16.91 -0.15 -8.02
C ASN A 175 -16.63 0.86 -9.14
N HIS A 176 -15.50 1.54 -9.11
CA HIS A 176 -15.15 2.53 -10.13
C HIS A 176 -14.38 1.86 -11.29
N PRO A 177 -14.79 2.06 -12.56
CA PRO A 177 -14.15 1.40 -13.71
C PRO A 177 -12.65 1.65 -13.83
N LEU A 178 -12.19 2.87 -13.59
CA LEU A 178 -10.76 3.21 -13.64
C LEU A 178 -9.94 2.52 -12.55
N CYS A 179 -10.54 2.15 -11.42
CA CYS A 179 -9.86 1.41 -10.37
C CYS A 179 -9.40 0.03 -10.87
N HIS A 180 -10.25 -0.67 -11.63
CA HIS A 180 -9.90 -1.95 -12.22
C HIS A 180 -8.72 -1.81 -13.17
N SER A 181 -8.79 -0.88 -14.12
CA SER A 181 -7.71 -0.66 -15.07
C SER A 181 -6.41 -0.25 -14.37
N PHE A 182 -6.49 0.56 -13.32
CA PHE A 182 -5.32 0.94 -12.52
C PHE A 182 -4.68 -0.29 -11.84
N LEU A 183 -5.49 -1.10 -11.16
CA LEU A 183 -5.00 -2.29 -10.43
C LEU A 183 -4.45 -3.36 -11.38
N GLU A 184 -5.09 -3.60 -12.52
CA GLU A 184 -4.61 -4.53 -13.55
C GLU A 184 -3.27 -4.08 -14.12
N ASN A 185 -3.10 -2.78 -14.41
CA ASN A 185 -1.81 -2.26 -14.87
C ASN A 185 -0.76 -2.32 -13.76
N PHE A 186 -1.15 -2.08 -12.49
CA PHE A 186 -0.23 -2.19 -11.37
C PHE A 186 0.25 -3.64 -11.17
N GLU A 187 -0.66 -4.61 -11.24
CA GLU A 187 -0.33 -6.03 -11.17
C GLU A 187 0.56 -6.44 -12.34
N GLN A 188 0.22 -6.02 -13.58
CA GLN A 188 1.00 -6.33 -14.78
C GLN A 188 2.46 -5.86 -14.68
N MET A 189 2.73 -4.73 -14.02
CA MET A 189 4.10 -4.25 -13.80
C MET A 189 4.96 -5.25 -13.00
N TYR A 190 4.35 -6.04 -12.11
CA TYR A 190 5.03 -7.06 -11.33
C TYR A 190 5.02 -8.44 -12.01
N GLU A 191 3.92 -8.81 -12.66
CA GLU A 191 3.80 -10.10 -13.39
C GLU A 191 4.81 -10.18 -14.56
N ASP A 192 4.97 -9.10 -15.30
CA ASP A 192 5.99 -8.96 -16.36
C ASP A 192 7.09 -8.00 -15.90
N ALA A 193 7.77 -8.34 -14.80
CA ALA A 193 8.70 -7.46 -14.13
C ALA A 193 9.85 -6.98 -15.03
N GLU A 194 10.30 -7.78 -16.00
CA GLU A 194 11.37 -7.43 -16.93
C GLU A 194 10.98 -6.27 -17.85
N ASN A 195 9.74 -6.26 -18.36
CA ASN A 195 9.19 -5.17 -19.16
C ASN A 195 8.39 -4.15 -18.30
N GLY A 196 8.16 -4.47 -17.03
CA GLY A 196 7.46 -3.66 -16.04
C GLY A 196 8.40 -2.93 -15.10
N ILE A 197 8.39 -3.32 -13.81
CA ILE A 197 9.09 -2.59 -12.74
C ILE A 197 10.59 -2.42 -13.00
N PHE A 198 11.28 -3.39 -13.63
CA PHE A 198 12.72 -3.33 -13.88
C PHE A 198 13.12 -2.37 -15.01
N THR A 199 12.15 -1.82 -15.76
CA THR A 199 12.38 -0.74 -16.71
C THR A 199 12.38 0.65 -16.07
N LEU A 200 11.85 0.74 -14.83
CA LEU A 200 11.74 1.99 -14.08
C LEU A 200 13.05 2.37 -13.40
N ASP A 201 13.15 3.62 -12.96
CA ASP A 201 14.33 4.12 -12.23
C ASP A 201 14.39 3.70 -10.76
N GLU A 202 13.26 3.33 -10.16
CA GLU A 202 13.13 2.82 -8.78
C GLU A 202 11.99 1.77 -8.73
N TRP A 203 12.06 0.82 -7.79
CA TRP A 203 11.14 -0.34 -7.77
C TRP A 203 10.38 -0.52 -6.44
N HIS A 204 10.48 0.45 -5.54
CA HIS A 204 9.63 0.43 -4.35
C HIS A 204 8.18 0.81 -4.72
N ASP A 205 7.25 0.35 -3.91
CA ASP A 205 5.81 0.46 -4.15
C ASP A 205 5.33 1.89 -4.46
N SER A 206 5.79 2.89 -3.70
CA SER A 206 5.41 4.28 -3.89
C SER A 206 5.83 4.84 -5.26
N TYR A 207 7.01 4.43 -5.76
CA TYR A 207 7.49 4.85 -7.07
C TYR A 207 6.61 4.25 -8.16
N VAL A 208 6.44 2.92 -8.14
CA VAL A 208 5.65 2.20 -9.15
C VAL A 208 4.19 2.70 -9.16
N PHE A 209 3.60 2.85 -7.97
CA PHE A 209 2.26 3.41 -7.81
C PHE A 209 2.16 4.80 -8.43
N GLY A 210 3.13 5.69 -8.15
CA GLY A 210 3.17 7.05 -8.68
C GLY A 210 3.30 7.10 -10.20
N GLU A 211 4.14 6.23 -10.80
CA GLU A 211 4.30 6.13 -12.25
C GLU A 211 2.99 5.72 -12.94
N ILE A 212 2.26 4.76 -12.37
CA ILE A 212 0.98 4.34 -12.91
C ILE A 212 -0.06 5.44 -12.71
N LEU A 213 -0.14 6.03 -11.51
CA LEU A 213 -1.06 7.10 -11.21
C LEU A 213 -0.92 8.28 -12.18
N ASN A 214 0.31 8.64 -12.53
CA ASN A 214 0.59 9.72 -13.49
C ASN A 214 0.04 9.40 -14.88
N LYS A 215 0.16 8.14 -15.35
CA LYS A 215 -0.42 7.73 -16.65
C LYS A 215 -1.94 7.93 -16.69
N TYR A 216 -2.63 7.63 -15.58
CA TYR A 216 -4.09 7.81 -15.49
C TYR A 216 -4.49 9.28 -15.42
N ARG A 217 -3.70 10.11 -14.75
CA ARG A 217 -3.92 11.57 -14.72
C ARG A 217 -3.77 12.21 -16.11
N GLU A 218 -2.77 11.78 -16.87
CA GLU A 218 -2.55 12.25 -18.23
C GLU A 218 -3.68 11.84 -19.19
N PHE A 219 -4.21 10.63 -18.99
CA PHE A 219 -5.30 10.08 -19.81
C PHE A 219 -6.65 10.78 -19.56
N ASP A 220 -6.95 11.11 -18.29
CA ASP A 220 -8.23 11.68 -17.88
C ASP A 220 -8.35 13.19 -18.15
N GLY A 221 -7.27 13.86 -18.56
CA GLY A 221 -7.25 15.29 -18.82
C GLY A 221 -7.64 16.11 -17.58
N GLU A 222 -8.79 16.82 -17.61
CA GLU A 222 -9.25 17.67 -16.50
C GLU A 222 -9.95 16.91 -15.37
N LEU A 223 -10.29 15.63 -15.56
CA LEU A 223 -11.02 14.81 -14.59
C LEU A 223 -10.04 14.00 -13.74
N ASP A 224 -9.54 14.58 -12.66
CA ASP A 224 -8.74 13.87 -11.66
C ASP A 224 -9.65 13.10 -10.71
N TYR A 225 -9.83 11.79 -10.95
CA TYR A 225 -10.60 10.87 -10.10
C TYR A 225 -9.83 10.39 -8.87
N SER A 226 -8.56 10.73 -8.74
CA SER A 226 -7.79 10.51 -7.52
C SER A 226 -8.09 11.59 -6.48
N ALA A 227 -7.93 11.28 -5.20
CA ALA A 227 -7.99 12.25 -4.12
C ALA A 227 -6.66 12.27 -3.37
N ASP A 228 -5.95 13.38 -3.48
CA ASP A 228 -4.76 13.64 -2.70
C ASP A 228 -5.16 14.19 -1.31
N MET A 229 -5.16 13.32 -0.31
CA MET A 229 -5.56 13.67 1.06
C MET A 229 -4.61 14.67 1.71
N TYR A 230 -3.32 14.65 1.33
CA TYR A 230 -2.35 15.61 1.85
C TYR A 230 -2.67 17.02 1.39
N LEU A 231 -3.08 17.22 0.13
CA LEU A 231 -3.44 18.53 -0.40
C LEU A 231 -4.72 19.09 0.24
N ARG A 232 -5.65 18.22 0.65
CA ARG A 232 -6.87 18.65 1.35
C ARG A 232 -6.59 19.23 2.72
N GLU A 233 -5.61 18.68 3.44
CA GLU A 233 -5.29 19.05 4.83
C GLU A 233 -4.10 20.01 4.97
N ALA A 234 -3.23 20.10 3.96
CA ALA A 234 -2.10 21.05 3.95
C ALA A 234 -2.53 22.52 4.08
N LYS A 235 -3.82 22.83 3.96
CA LYS A 235 -4.39 24.16 4.25
C LYS A 235 -4.32 24.54 5.73
N SER A 236 -4.04 23.61 6.63
CA SER A 236 -3.94 23.85 8.08
C SER A 236 -2.53 24.20 8.57
N GLY A 237 -1.53 24.28 7.69
CA GLY A 237 -0.21 24.87 8.03
C GLY A 237 0.73 23.99 8.87
N GLY A 238 0.42 22.74 9.11
CA GLY A 238 1.29 21.79 9.82
C GLY A 238 2.01 20.85 8.85
N GLY A 239 3.34 20.84 8.84
CA GLY A 239 4.17 19.97 8.00
C GLY A 239 4.17 18.49 8.42
N GLY A 240 3.07 17.96 8.96
CA GLY A 240 2.89 16.57 9.38
C GLY A 240 2.03 15.78 8.40
N HIS A 241 2.24 14.48 8.36
CA HIS A 241 1.39 13.55 7.63
C HIS A 241 -0.05 13.69 8.17
N PRO A 242 -1.08 13.94 7.34
CA PRO A 242 -2.43 14.25 7.80
C PRO A 242 -3.04 13.14 8.67
N LEU A 243 -2.68 11.88 8.40
CA LEU A 243 -3.13 10.74 9.21
C LEU A 243 -2.37 10.61 10.54
N ILE A 244 -1.18 11.20 10.68
CA ILE A 244 -0.43 11.21 11.96
C ILE A 244 -1.03 12.24 12.93
N ASN A 245 -1.61 13.32 12.41
CA ASN A 245 -2.36 14.30 13.21
C ASN A 245 -3.84 13.91 13.41
N GLY A 246 -4.31 12.88 12.72
CA GLY A 246 -5.60 12.22 12.90
C GLY A 246 -5.51 11.03 13.85
N PRO A 247 -6.35 9.98 13.68
CA PRO A 247 -6.39 8.82 14.57
C PRO A 247 -5.21 7.86 14.45
N LEU A 248 -4.29 8.06 13.49
CA LEU A 248 -3.13 7.20 13.27
C LEU A 248 -1.84 7.79 13.82
N GLY A 249 -1.05 6.97 14.51
CA GLY A 249 0.34 7.23 14.84
C GLY A 249 1.28 6.32 14.05
N LYS A 250 2.52 6.73 13.85
CA LYS A 250 3.58 5.94 13.22
C LYS A 250 4.70 5.65 14.23
N PHE A 251 5.32 4.46 14.14
CA PHE A 251 6.47 4.05 14.95
C PHE A 251 7.78 4.60 14.41
#